data_b968e647ce3b262915caf29a06d1ac45
#
_entry.id   b968e647ce3b262915caf29a06d1ac45
#
_cell.length_a   1.000
_cell.length_b   1.000
_cell.length_c   1.000
_cell.angle_alpha   90.00
_cell.angle_beta   90.00
_cell.angle_gamma   90.00
#
_symmetry.space_group_name_H-M   'P 1'
#
loop_
_entity.id
_entity.type
_entity.pdbx_description
1 polymer ?
#
loop_
_entity_poly.entity_id
_entity_poly.type
_entity_poly.pdbx_seq_one_letter_code
_entity_poly.pdbx_strand_id
1 'polypeptide(L)'
;MLSQKEHIITQQILRETKAKNKDNLTRTNAYKRFYDRHPEMKWSLLASFVSRNAGWSMTDLKGELFHPGLTDQQGHLFFTAYERANWLIFSDAYPQLLLYEWSKRCSQPLFHLLPYFSVSRFMSAEWEHFWLKHDTERLLYALIINEQYTIQSPIIQNPLLKKNVFHSIQYLFSEWGHFQTVVFPTVDGHLYGLTIRKFSNVKERITLGKKLAKLLFRADLFSDFYHFMHTVPHTGSRFDFEPFLGIARRSTPFLRTVYPVMTHSLDDQREDWFQKKLSPSLFEAEPLPKQIELTDWYFHKKRQLRFLFSLEHYFLHK
;
A
#
# COMPACT_ATOMS: atom_id res chain seq x y z
N MET A 1 -2.60 26.76 -22.40
CA MET A 1 -3.43 25.70 -23.02
C MET A 1 -2.53 24.52 -23.36
N LEU A 2 -3.01 23.28 -23.22
CA LEU A 2 -2.28 22.10 -23.66
C LEU A 2 -2.15 22.09 -25.18
N SER A 3 -1.00 21.66 -25.70
CA SER A 3 -0.87 21.27 -27.09
C SER A 3 -1.75 20.06 -27.40
N GLN A 4 -2.04 19.80 -28.65
CA GLN A 4 -2.82 18.62 -29.06
C GLN A 4 -2.15 17.32 -28.62
N LYS A 5 -0.82 17.23 -28.68
CA LYS A 5 -0.04 16.07 -28.20
C LYS A 5 -0.17 15.87 -26.70
N GLU A 6 -0.05 16.92 -25.91
CA GLU A 6 -0.19 16.85 -24.44
C GLU A 6 -1.61 16.47 -24.02
N HIS A 7 -2.62 16.96 -24.73
CA HIS A 7 -4.00 16.55 -24.50
C HIS A 7 -4.18 15.05 -24.73
N ILE A 8 -3.65 14.50 -25.82
CA ILE A 8 -3.70 13.06 -26.12
C ILE A 8 -3.00 12.26 -25.02
N ILE A 9 -1.79 12.66 -24.59
CA ILE A 9 -1.03 12.02 -23.52
C ILE A 9 -1.84 12.01 -22.22
N THR A 10 -2.38 13.15 -21.82
CA THR A 10 -3.18 13.29 -20.58
C THR A 10 -4.39 12.35 -20.62
N GLN A 11 -5.16 12.33 -21.71
CA GLN A 11 -6.31 11.45 -21.86
C GLN A 11 -5.92 9.96 -21.85
N GLN A 12 -4.80 9.60 -22.43
CA GLN A 12 -4.30 8.22 -22.41
C GLN A 12 -3.91 7.78 -21.00
N ILE A 13 -3.19 8.63 -20.26
CA ILE A 13 -2.81 8.37 -18.86
C ILE A 13 -4.05 8.19 -17.98
N LEU A 14 -5.06 9.07 -18.09
CA LEU A 14 -6.31 8.95 -17.35
C LEU A 14 -7.03 7.64 -17.63
N ARG A 15 -7.16 7.27 -18.92
CA ARG A 15 -7.80 6.00 -19.32
C ARG A 15 -7.05 4.79 -18.80
N GLU A 16 -5.72 4.78 -18.90
CA GLU A 16 -4.90 3.67 -18.42
C GLU A 16 -4.97 3.55 -16.89
N THR A 17 -4.87 4.68 -16.17
CA THR A 17 -5.02 4.71 -14.72
C THR A 17 -6.38 4.15 -14.29
N LYS A 18 -7.47 4.58 -14.90
CA LYS A 18 -8.82 4.05 -14.62
C LYS A 18 -8.91 2.55 -14.90
N ALA A 19 -8.35 2.09 -15.99
CA ALA A 19 -8.37 0.67 -16.38
C ALA A 19 -7.60 -0.23 -15.41
N LYS A 20 -6.54 0.28 -14.75
CA LYS A 20 -5.71 -0.45 -13.77
C LYS A 20 -6.13 -0.23 -12.32
N ASN A 21 -7.01 0.73 -12.04
CA ASN A 21 -7.45 1.05 -10.68
C ASN A 21 -8.78 0.36 -10.31
N LYS A 22 -8.91 -0.93 -10.61
CA LYS A 22 -10.15 -1.69 -10.35
C LYS A 22 -10.19 -2.32 -8.96
N ASP A 23 -9.13 -3.00 -8.58
CA ASP A 23 -8.97 -3.72 -7.32
C ASP A 23 -7.49 -3.82 -6.93
N ASN A 24 -7.23 -4.34 -5.75
CA ASN A 24 -5.86 -4.48 -5.28
C ASN A 24 -4.99 -5.35 -6.20
N LEU A 25 -5.56 -6.38 -6.85
CA LEU A 25 -4.80 -7.27 -7.75
C LEU A 25 -4.35 -6.54 -9.02
N THR A 26 -5.23 -5.72 -9.60
CA THR A 26 -4.90 -4.95 -10.81
C THR A 26 -3.87 -3.86 -10.53
N ARG A 27 -3.99 -3.15 -9.39
CA ARG A 27 -3.05 -2.12 -8.96
C ARG A 27 -1.67 -2.69 -8.68
N THR A 28 -1.59 -3.74 -7.87
CA THR A 28 -0.34 -4.42 -7.53
C THR A 28 0.41 -4.89 -8.77
N ASN A 29 -0.31 -5.51 -9.73
CA ASN A 29 0.29 -5.95 -10.98
C ASN A 29 0.74 -4.77 -11.88
N ALA A 30 0.00 -3.66 -11.89
CA ALA A 30 0.39 -2.47 -12.63
C ALA A 30 1.70 -1.87 -12.09
N TYR A 31 1.85 -1.74 -10.78
CA TYR A 31 3.07 -1.28 -10.12
C TYR A 31 4.26 -2.21 -10.40
N LYS A 32 4.07 -3.54 -10.26
CA LYS A 32 5.10 -4.53 -10.56
C LYS A 32 5.60 -4.40 -12.00
N ARG A 33 4.68 -4.42 -12.98
CA ARG A 33 5.02 -4.29 -14.41
C ARG A 33 5.68 -2.96 -14.73
N PHE A 34 5.37 -1.91 -13.98
CA PHE A 34 6.04 -0.63 -14.15
C PHE A 34 7.50 -0.71 -13.70
N TYR A 35 7.76 -1.30 -12.52
CA TYR A 35 9.11 -1.52 -12.03
C TYR A 35 9.94 -2.41 -12.98
N ASP A 36 9.34 -3.47 -13.53
CA ASP A 36 10.02 -4.37 -14.48
C ASP A 36 10.56 -3.62 -15.72
N ARG A 37 9.90 -2.52 -16.13
CA ARG A 37 10.34 -1.65 -17.25
C ARG A 37 11.24 -0.49 -16.79
N HIS A 38 11.10 -0.05 -15.55
CA HIS A 38 11.74 1.12 -14.97
C HIS A 38 12.28 0.81 -13.57
N PRO A 39 13.39 0.01 -13.45
CA PRO A 39 13.91 -0.41 -12.13
C PRO A 39 14.39 0.75 -11.25
N GLU A 40 14.68 1.91 -11.86
CA GLU A 40 14.99 3.13 -11.14
C GLU A 40 13.81 3.67 -10.32
N MET A 41 12.57 3.27 -10.66
CA MET A 41 11.35 3.62 -9.93
C MET A 41 11.09 2.66 -8.76
N LYS A 42 12.01 2.63 -7.80
CA LYS A 42 11.98 1.75 -6.63
C LYS A 42 10.64 1.79 -5.86
N TRP A 43 10.01 2.96 -5.81
CA TRP A 43 8.72 3.10 -5.14
C TRP A 43 7.64 2.20 -5.74
N SER A 44 7.62 1.98 -7.03
CA SER A 44 6.59 1.13 -7.66
C SER A 44 6.71 -0.33 -7.23
N LEU A 45 7.92 -0.87 -7.04
CA LEU A 45 8.10 -2.20 -6.48
C LEU A 45 7.66 -2.24 -5.01
N LEU A 46 8.06 -1.24 -4.22
CA LEU A 46 7.64 -1.12 -2.83
C LEU A 46 6.12 -1.09 -2.70
N ALA A 47 5.45 -0.24 -3.48
CA ALA A 47 3.99 -0.12 -3.47
C ALA A 47 3.30 -1.44 -3.88
N SER A 48 3.84 -2.15 -4.87
CA SER A 48 3.37 -3.48 -5.25
C SER A 48 3.50 -4.47 -4.09
N PHE A 49 4.64 -4.50 -3.42
CA PHE A 49 4.92 -5.44 -2.34
C PHE A 49 4.07 -5.15 -1.10
N VAL A 50 4.03 -3.89 -0.67
CA VAL A 50 3.23 -3.45 0.47
C VAL A 50 1.74 -3.70 0.25
N SER A 51 1.21 -3.37 -0.93
CA SER A 51 -0.20 -3.61 -1.26
C SER A 51 -0.55 -5.10 -1.32
N ARG A 52 0.39 -5.95 -1.73
CA ARG A 52 0.20 -7.41 -1.80
C ARG A 52 0.16 -8.06 -0.42
N ASN A 53 1.05 -7.64 0.48
CA ASN A 53 1.33 -8.34 1.72
C ASN A 53 1.08 -7.47 2.97
N ALA A 54 0.39 -6.32 2.82
CA ALA A 54 0.16 -5.40 3.91
C ALA A 54 -0.53 -6.07 5.09
N GLY A 55 0.24 -6.44 6.09
CA GLY A 55 -0.16 -6.99 7.36
C GLY A 55 -1.03 -8.24 7.22
N TRP A 56 -2.26 -8.07 7.61
CA TRP A 56 -3.33 -8.98 7.33
C TRP A 56 -3.98 -8.55 6.01
N SER A 57 -4.24 -9.48 5.12
CA SER A 57 -4.88 -9.14 3.86
C SER A 57 -6.34 -8.73 4.09
N MET A 58 -6.92 -7.95 3.17
CA MET A 58 -8.34 -7.57 3.29
C MET A 58 -9.28 -8.77 3.28
N THR A 59 -8.85 -9.90 2.72
CA THR A 59 -9.60 -11.15 2.73
C THR A 59 -9.61 -11.83 4.10
N ASP A 60 -8.74 -11.43 5.03
CA ASP A 60 -8.79 -11.87 6.42
C ASP A 60 -10.10 -11.50 7.10
N LEU A 61 -10.69 -10.37 6.73
CA LEU A 61 -12.00 -9.93 7.24
C LEU A 61 -13.13 -10.94 6.93
N LYS A 62 -12.92 -11.83 5.97
CA LYS A 62 -13.81 -12.93 5.58
C LYS A 62 -13.17 -14.31 5.85
N GLY A 63 -12.02 -14.33 6.51
CA GLY A 63 -11.29 -15.55 6.86
C GLY A 63 -11.70 -16.13 8.20
N GLU A 64 -11.31 -17.38 8.44
CA GLU A 64 -11.66 -18.14 9.66
C GLU A 64 -11.26 -17.45 10.97
N LEU A 65 -10.20 -16.62 10.95
CA LEU A 65 -9.69 -15.98 12.15
C LEU A 65 -10.56 -14.80 12.61
N PHE A 66 -11.13 -14.00 11.71
CA PHE A 66 -11.80 -12.74 12.04
C PHE A 66 -13.33 -12.82 11.94
N HIS A 67 -13.83 -13.80 11.19
CA HIS A 67 -15.28 -13.98 10.99
C HIS A 67 -16.08 -14.11 12.30
N PRO A 68 -15.59 -14.76 13.38
CA PRO A 68 -16.34 -14.85 14.63
C PRO A 68 -16.47 -13.52 15.40
N GLY A 69 -15.50 -12.60 15.23
CA GLY A 69 -15.45 -11.34 16.00
C GLY A 69 -15.89 -10.08 15.23
N LEU A 70 -16.27 -10.22 13.95
CA LEU A 70 -16.70 -9.10 13.12
C LEU A 70 -18.07 -9.34 12.50
N THR A 71 -18.99 -8.39 12.65
CA THR A 71 -20.23 -8.42 11.86
C THR A 71 -19.91 -8.18 10.38
N ASP A 72 -20.76 -8.68 9.48
CA ASP A 72 -20.61 -8.44 8.03
C ASP A 72 -20.57 -6.95 7.68
N GLN A 73 -21.34 -6.12 8.39
CA GLN A 73 -21.34 -4.67 8.21
C GLN A 73 -19.99 -4.04 8.60
N GLN A 74 -19.40 -4.46 9.72
CA GLN A 74 -18.08 -3.99 10.14
C GLN A 74 -17.00 -4.42 9.14
N GLY A 75 -16.98 -5.69 8.75
CA GLY A 75 -16.06 -6.19 7.74
C GLY A 75 -16.16 -5.44 6.41
N HIS A 76 -17.38 -5.11 5.98
CA HIS A 76 -17.61 -4.32 4.76
C HIS A 76 -17.09 -2.87 4.90
N LEU A 77 -17.34 -2.22 6.02
CA LEU A 77 -16.84 -0.86 6.30
C LEU A 77 -15.30 -0.81 6.28
N PHE A 78 -14.66 -1.79 6.91
CA PHE A 78 -13.19 -1.89 6.92
C PHE A 78 -12.64 -2.10 5.52
N PHE A 79 -13.20 -3.06 4.79
CA PHE A 79 -12.80 -3.29 3.40
C PHE A 79 -12.94 -2.02 2.56
N THR A 80 -14.06 -1.34 2.66
CA THR A 80 -14.34 -0.11 1.91
C THR A 80 -13.34 1.00 2.22
N ALA A 81 -12.98 1.18 3.49
CA ALA A 81 -12.01 2.19 3.90
C ALA A 81 -10.60 1.91 3.34
N TYR A 82 -10.12 0.66 3.45
CA TYR A 82 -8.83 0.26 2.91
C TYR A 82 -8.79 0.31 1.37
N GLU A 83 -9.87 -0.16 0.75
CA GLU A 83 -9.99 -0.14 -0.72
C GLU A 83 -10.00 1.30 -1.24
N ARG A 84 -10.69 2.21 -0.56
CA ARG A 84 -10.70 3.64 -0.89
C ARG A 84 -9.32 4.27 -0.74
N ALA A 85 -8.57 3.94 0.32
CA ALA A 85 -7.21 4.43 0.52
C ALA A 85 -6.28 3.99 -0.62
N ASN A 86 -6.28 2.69 -0.95
CA ASN A 86 -5.46 2.13 -2.03
C ASN A 86 -5.85 2.70 -3.39
N TRP A 87 -7.14 2.92 -3.62
CA TRP A 87 -7.65 3.53 -4.84
C TRP A 87 -7.17 4.99 -5.00
N LEU A 88 -7.18 5.78 -3.92
CA LEU A 88 -6.68 7.16 -3.91
C LEU A 88 -5.19 7.22 -4.17
N ILE A 89 -4.39 6.39 -3.49
CA ILE A 89 -2.95 6.29 -3.69
C ILE A 89 -2.64 5.99 -5.16
N PHE A 90 -3.33 5.01 -5.73
CA PHE A 90 -3.12 4.64 -7.13
C PHE A 90 -3.54 5.75 -8.10
N SER A 91 -4.67 6.41 -7.83
CA SER A 91 -5.15 7.54 -8.64
C SER A 91 -4.18 8.73 -8.66
N ASP A 92 -3.38 8.89 -7.60
CA ASP A 92 -2.35 9.92 -7.51
C ASP A 92 -1.02 9.48 -8.12
N ALA A 93 -0.52 8.32 -7.71
CA ALA A 93 0.85 7.91 -8.03
C ALA A 93 0.99 7.32 -9.44
N TYR A 94 0.02 6.55 -9.92
CA TYR A 94 0.18 5.86 -11.20
C TYR A 94 0.24 6.82 -12.41
N PRO A 95 -0.54 7.91 -12.47
CA PRO A 95 -0.34 8.94 -13.49
C PRO A 95 1.05 9.56 -13.49
N GLN A 96 1.66 9.76 -12.32
CA GLN A 96 3.02 10.29 -12.20
C GLN A 96 4.04 9.35 -12.85
N LEU A 97 3.90 8.04 -12.59
CA LEU A 97 4.76 7.02 -13.19
C LEU A 97 4.59 6.98 -14.73
N LEU A 98 3.36 6.97 -15.22
CA LEU A 98 3.09 6.98 -16.66
C LEU A 98 3.62 8.26 -17.32
N LEU A 99 3.50 9.41 -16.65
CA LEU A 99 4.03 10.66 -17.18
C LEU A 99 5.56 10.65 -17.25
N TYR A 100 6.23 10.02 -16.29
CA TYR A 100 7.67 9.77 -16.36
C TYR A 100 8.03 8.89 -17.58
N GLU A 101 7.30 7.79 -17.83
CA GLU A 101 7.51 6.94 -18.99
C GLU A 101 7.33 7.73 -20.30
N TRP A 102 6.30 8.58 -20.39
CA TRP A 102 6.11 9.48 -21.52
C TRP A 102 7.23 10.51 -21.66
N SER A 103 7.71 11.08 -20.56
CA SER A 103 8.85 12.02 -20.57
C SER A 103 10.10 11.37 -21.14
N LYS A 104 10.39 10.11 -20.76
CA LYS A 104 11.51 9.32 -21.32
C LYS A 104 11.32 9.11 -22.84
N ARG A 105 10.12 8.70 -23.28
CA ARG A 105 9.82 8.47 -24.70
C ARG A 105 9.94 9.74 -25.54
N CYS A 106 9.59 10.89 -24.98
CA CYS A 106 9.68 12.17 -25.64
C CYS A 106 11.06 12.84 -25.51
N SER A 107 11.98 12.28 -24.70
CA SER A 107 13.27 12.87 -24.33
C SER A 107 13.16 14.30 -23.77
N GLN A 108 12.03 14.60 -23.11
CA GLN A 108 11.78 15.91 -22.46
C GLN A 108 10.87 15.76 -21.25
N PRO A 109 11.04 16.58 -20.20
CA PRO A 109 10.17 16.52 -19.03
C PRO A 109 8.76 17.02 -19.35
N LEU A 110 7.75 16.26 -18.94
CA LEU A 110 6.33 16.59 -19.11
C LEU A 110 5.65 16.87 -17.75
N PHE A 111 6.43 17.12 -16.68
CA PHE A 111 5.90 17.21 -15.32
C PHE A 111 5.02 18.44 -15.06
N HIS A 112 5.04 19.42 -15.94
CA HIS A 112 4.07 20.52 -15.97
C HIS A 112 2.62 20.04 -16.20
N LEU A 113 2.42 18.78 -16.63
CA LEU A 113 1.11 18.14 -16.77
C LEU A 113 0.57 17.51 -15.49
N LEU A 114 1.38 17.37 -14.43
CA LEU A 114 0.97 16.76 -13.16
C LEU A 114 -0.29 17.38 -12.53
N PRO A 115 -0.51 18.71 -12.61
CA PRO A 115 -1.76 19.31 -12.09
C PRO A 115 -3.05 18.78 -12.73
N TYR A 116 -2.99 18.32 -13.98
CA TYR A 116 -4.17 17.72 -14.66
C TYR A 116 -4.57 16.36 -14.09
N PHE A 117 -3.74 15.77 -13.23
CA PHE A 117 -4.01 14.54 -12.48
C PHE A 117 -4.26 14.81 -11.00
N SER A 118 -4.43 16.07 -10.59
CA SER A 118 -4.57 16.49 -9.18
C SER A 118 -3.38 16.06 -8.30
N VAL A 119 -2.19 15.96 -8.89
CA VAL A 119 -0.94 15.66 -8.17
C VAL A 119 -0.45 16.93 -7.48
N SER A 120 0.07 16.79 -6.26
CA SER A 120 0.52 17.91 -5.44
C SER A 120 1.68 18.69 -6.07
N ARG A 121 1.74 19.99 -5.79
CA ARG A 121 2.88 20.84 -6.18
C ARG A 121 4.20 20.35 -5.61
N PHE A 122 4.15 19.69 -4.45
CA PHE A 122 5.32 19.01 -3.89
C PHE A 122 5.91 18.02 -4.88
N MET A 123 5.09 17.11 -5.41
CA MET A 123 5.57 16.10 -6.37
C MET A 123 6.02 16.70 -7.69
N SER A 124 5.41 17.80 -8.16
CA SER A 124 5.89 18.49 -9.35
C SER A 124 7.35 18.92 -9.19
N ALA A 125 7.70 19.53 -8.07
CA ALA A 125 9.08 19.93 -7.78
C ALA A 125 10.04 18.73 -7.63
N GLU A 126 9.60 17.63 -6.98
CA GLU A 126 10.44 16.46 -6.79
C GLU A 126 10.69 15.68 -8.09
N TRP A 127 9.72 15.64 -9.02
CA TRP A 127 9.92 15.06 -10.35
C TRP A 127 10.87 15.89 -11.22
N GLU A 128 10.79 17.22 -11.17
CA GLU A 128 11.75 18.11 -11.84
C GLU A 128 13.15 17.92 -11.29
N HIS A 129 13.29 17.86 -9.96
CA HIS A 129 14.55 17.56 -9.30
C HIS A 129 15.13 16.22 -9.78
N PHE A 130 14.29 15.19 -9.77
CA PHE A 130 14.72 13.83 -10.21
C PHE A 130 15.16 13.83 -11.68
N TRP A 131 14.44 14.51 -12.57
CA TRP A 131 14.81 14.61 -13.97
C TRP A 131 16.19 15.21 -14.20
N LEU A 132 16.56 16.20 -13.38
CA LEU A 132 17.84 16.91 -13.48
C LEU A 132 18.99 16.18 -12.75
N LYS A 133 18.70 15.54 -11.63
CA LYS A 133 19.73 15.01 -10.71
C LYS A 133 19.81 13.49 -10.67
N HIS A 134 18.80 12.78 -11.18
CA HIS A 134 18.67 11.32 -11.12
C HIS A 134 18.76 10.75 -9.70
N ASP A 135 18.34 11.53 -8.69
CA ASP A 135 18.33 11.13 -7.30
C ASP A 135 17.14 10.18 -7.01
N THR A 136 17.40 8.88 -7.22
CA THR A 136 16.39 7.83 -7.06
C THR A 136 15.96 7.63 -5.61
N GLU A 137 16.83 7.88 -4.64
CA GLU A 137 16.49 7.73 -3.22
C GLU A 137 15.60 8.86 -2.74
N ARG A 138 15.91 10.09 -3.12
CA ARG A 138 15.06 11.23 -2.84
C ARG A 138 13.68 11.08 -3.45
N LEU A 139 13.58 10.65 -4.71
CA LEU A 139 12.29 10.43 -5.36
C LEU A 139 11.50 9.31 -4.67
N LEU A 140 12.15 8.21 -4.26
CA LEU A 140 11.52 7.16 -3.47
C LEU A 140 10.88 7.72 -2.20
N TYR A 141 11.62 8.54 -1.44
CA TYR A 141 11.11 9.15 -0.22
C TYR A 141 10.01 10.18 -0.51
N ALA A 142 10.13 10.97 -1.57
CA ALA A 142 9.10 11.91 -1.99
C ALA A 142 7.77 11.21 -2.30
N LEU A 143 7.80 10.09 -3.03
CA LEU A 143 6.60 9.30 -3.34
C LEU A 143 6.00 8.67 -2.07
N ILE A 144 6.81 8.18 -1.13
CA ILE A 144 6.32 7.69 0.18
C ILE A 144 5.66 8.84 0.98
N ILE A 145 6.28 10.01 1.02
CA ILE A 145 5.72 11.19 1.71
C ILE A 145 4.38 11.57 1.08
N ASN A 146 4.35 11.71 -0.23
CA ASN A 146 3.14 12.10 -0.97
C ASN A 146 1.99 11.11 -0.76
N GLU A 147 2.25 9.81 -0.85
CA GLU A 147 1.28 8.74 -0.58
C GLU A 147 0.61 8.92 0.79
N GLN A 148 1.39 9.15 1.84
CA GLN A 148 0.88 9.25 3.20
C GLN A 148 0.08 10.54 3.43
N TYR A 149 0.44 11.63 2.79
CA TYR A 149 -0.33 12.87 2.84
C TYR A 149 -1.59 12.82 1.98
N THR A 150 -1.56 12.13 0.84
CA THR A 150 -2.71 11.95 -0.05
C THR A 150 -3.90 11.30 0.67
N ILE A 151 -3.65 10.35 1.59
CA ILE A 151 -4.72 9.68 2.35
C ILE A 151 -5.00 10.33 3.72
N GLN A 152 -4.19 11.29 4.16
CA GLN A 152 -4.30 11.83 5.53
C GLN A 152 -5.66 12.49 5.78
N SER A 153 -6.07 13.44 4.97
CA SER A 153 -7.35 14.13 5.14
C SER A 153 -8.55 13.26 4.74
N PRO A 154 -8.61 12.68 3.52
CA PRO A 154 -9.83 12.02 3.05
C PRO A 154 -10.11 10.67 3.72
N ILE A 155 -9.11 10.03 4.31
CA ILE A 155 -9.26 8.70 4.94
C ILE A 155 -9.00 8.77 6.44
N ILE A 156 -7.76 9.11 6.85
CA ILE A 156 -7.32 8.99 8.24
C ILE A 156 -8.03 9.98 9.16
N GLN A 157 -8.25 11.21 8.68
CA GLN A 157 -8.92 12.28 9.43
C GLN A 157 -10.42 12.40 9.12
N ASN A 158 -10.95 11.59 8.19
CA ASN A 158 -12.36 11.62 7.86
C ASN A 158 -13.22 11.29 9.09
N PRO A 159 -14.15 12.17 9.52
CA PRO A 159 -14.92 11.99 10.76
C PRO A 159 -15.76 10.71 10.79
N LEU A 160 -16.36 10.33 9.65
CA LEU A 160 -17.17 9.12 9.55
C LEU A 160 -16.32 7.85 9.62
N LEU A 161 -15.19 7.81 8.90
CA LEU A 161 -14.25 6.69 8.96
C LEU A 161 -13.57 6.62 10.31
N LYS A 162 -13.21 7.77 10.89
CA LYS A 162 -12.61 7.83 12.22
C LYS A 162 -13.56 7.24 13.28
N LYS A 163 -14.84 7.61 13.28
CA LYS A 163 -15.83 7.11 14.23
C LYS A 163 -16.15 5.63 14.01
N ASN A 164 -16.41 5.22 12.77
CA ASN A 164 -17.01 3.91 12.47
C ASN A 164 -15.95 2.83 12.16
N VAL A 165 -14.75 3.23 11.76
CA VAL A 165 -13.66 2.31 11.37
C VAL A 165 -12.51 2.44 12.35
N PHE A 166 -11.89 3.61 12.47
CA PHE A 166 -10.65 3.75 13.22
C PHE A 166 -10.84 3.72 14.73
N HIS A 167 -11.99 4.12 15.30
CA HIS A 167 -12.26 3.92 16.72
C HIS A 167 -12.62 2.46 17.04
N SER A 168 -13.36 1.78 16.18
CA SER A 168 -13.61 0.34 16.32
C SER A 168 -12.37 -0.48 16.05
N ILE A 169 -11.58 -0.06 15.06
CA ILE A 169 -10.25 -0.59 14.77
C ILE A 169 -9.27 -0.25 15.90
N GLN A 170 -9.31 0.92 16.52
CA GLN A 170 -8.44 1.20 17.67
C GLN A 170 -8.65 0.22 18.81
N TYR A 171 -9.86 -0.23 19.04
CA TYR A 171 -10.12 -1.34 19.96
C TYR A 171 -9.53 -2.66 19.43
N LEU A 172 -9.85 -3.04 18.19
CA LEU A 172 -9.26 -4.20 17.51
C LEU A 172 -7.73 -4.07 17.35
N PHE A 173 -7.21 -2.87 17.11
CA PHE A 173 -5.79 -2.61 16.95
C PHE A 173 -5.05 -2.41 18.28
N SER A 174 -5.68 -1.91 19.34
CA SER A 174 -5.04 -1.78 20.64
C SER A 174 -4.99 -3.12 21.37
N GLU A 175 -6.02 -3.93 21.27
CA GLU A 175 -6.10 -5.25 21.89
C GLU A 175 -5.35 -6.31 21.06
N TRP A 176 -5.41 -6.25 19.74
CA TRP A 176 -4.87 -7.27 18.82
C TRP A 176 -3.68 -6.82 17.98
N GLY A 177 -3.31 -5.55 18.03
CA GLY A 177 -2.02 -4.93 17.64
C GLY A 177 -1.34 -5.32 16.32
N HIS A 178 -2.00 -5.97 15.36
CA HIS A 178 -1.31 -6.68 14.29
C HIS A 178 -1.71 -6.31 12.86
N PHE A 179 -2.81 -5.61 12.65
CA PHE A 179 -3.17 -5.05 11.33
C PHE A 179 -2.17 -4.00 10.82
N GLN A 180 -1.23 -3.62 11.66
CA GLN A 180 -0.21 -2.61 11.41
C GLN A 180 1.14 -3.22 11.03
N THR A 181 1.20 -4.53 10.75
CA THR A 181 2.42 -5.22 10.34
C THR A 181 2.40 -5.48 8.85
N VAL A 182 3.43 -5.01 8.15
CA VAL A 182 3.68 -5.34 6.75
C VAL A 182 4.69 -6.48 6.69
N VAL A 183 4.35 -7.55 5.98
CA VAL A 183 5.24 -8.71 5.81
C VAL A 183 5.69 -8.87 4.36
N PHE A 184 6.95 -9.23 4.19
CA PHE A 184 7.57 -9.59 2.93
C PHE A 184 7.96 -11.07 2.98
N PRO A 185 7.19 -11.95 2.33
CA PRO A 185 7.47 -13.38 2.31
C PRO A 185 8.53 -13.75 1.28
N THR A 186 9.13 -14.90 1.50
CA THR A 186 10.05 -15.57 0.59
C THR A 186 9.54 -16.97 0.25
N VAL A 187 10.03 -17.59 -0.82
CA VAL A 187 9.59 -18.94 -1.24
C VAL A 187 10.21 -20.06 -0.40
N ASP A 188 11.26 -19.76 0.34
CA ASP A 188 11.92 -20.68 1.28
C ASP A 188 11.33 -20.66 2.69
N GLY A 189 10.20 -19.96 2.87
CA GLY A 189 9.40 -20.03 4.10
C GLY A 189 9.80 -19.03 5.18
N HIS A 190 10.44 -17.93 4.84
CA HIS A 190 10.70 -16.84 5.76
C HIS A 190 9.75 -15.66 5.54
N LEU A 191 9.41 -14.98 6.62
CA LEU A 191 8.67 -13.72 6.63
C LEU A 191 9.56 -12.63 7.22
N TYR A 192 9.75 -11.58 6.47
CA TYR A 192 10.40 -10.36 6.95
C TYR A 192 9.39 -9.24 7.02
N GLY A 193 9.61 -8.23 7.88
CA GLY A 193 8.64 -7.14 7.92
C GLY A 193 8.82 -6.18 9.08
N LEU A 194 7.88 -5.24 9.18
CA LEU A 194 7.89 -4.19 10.18
C LEU A 194 6.47 -3.86 10.64
N THR A 195 6.36 -3.43 11.90
CA THR A 195 5.11 -3.01 12.52
C THR A 195 5.13 -1.51 12.81
N ILE A 196 4.04 -0.81 12.53
CA ILE A 196 3.83 0.57 12.97
C ILE A 196 3.09 0.56 14.32
N ARG A 197 3.44 1.49 15.23
CA ARG A 197 2.77 1.62 16.53
C ARG A 197 1.66 2.67 16.58
N LYS A 198 1.75 3.72 15.74
CA LYS A 198 0.81 4.85 15.72
C LYS A 198 0.37 5.14 14.29
N PHE A 199 -0.55 4.34 13.79
CA PHE A 199 -1.03 4.45 12.40
C PHE A 199 -1.67 5.81 12.06
N SER A 200 -2.31 6.48 13.01
CA SER A 200 -2.90 7.80 12.80
C SER A 200 -1.87 8.92 12.58
N ASN A 201 -0.61 8.69 12.99
CA ASN A 201 0.47 9.67 12.84
C ASN A 201 1.13 9.54 11.46
N VAL A 202 1.02 10.59 10.65
CA VAL A 202 1.58 10.62 9.30
C VAL A 202 3.10 10.43 9.27
N LYS A 203 3.83 11.01 10.24
CA LYS A 203 5.30 10.86 10.32
C LYS A 203 5.71 9.42 10.59
N GLU A 204 4.99 8.71 11.47
CA GLU A 204 5.24 7.30 11.75
C GLU A 204 5.00 6.42 10.51
N ARG A 205 3.97 6.72 9.71
CA ARG A 205 3.71 6.00 8.46
C ARG A 205 4.80 6.27 7.41
N ILE A 206 5.27 7.53 7.29
CA ILE A 206 6.39 7.87 6.41
C ILE A 206 7.65 7.14 6.85
N THR A 207 7.98 7.15 8.14
CA THR A 207 9.11 6.41 8.71
C THR A 207 9.01 4.92 8.43
N LEU A 208 7.82 4.31 8.59
CA LEU A 208 7.60 2.91 8.24
C LEU A 208 7.85 2.66 6.75
N GLY A 209 7.29 3.50 5.86
CA GLY A 209 7.48 3.35 4.41
C GLY A 209 8.96 3.39 4.01
N LYS A 210 9.74 4.32 4.57
CA LYS A 210 11.19 4.40 4.34
C LYS A 210 11.93 3.15 4.85
N LYS A 211 11.58 2.66 6.05
CA LYS A 211 12.14 1.42 6.59
C LYS A 211 11.77 0.19 5.77
N LEU A 212 10.53 0.10 5.28
CA LEU A 212 10.10 -0.97 4.38
C LEU A 212 10.86 -0.92 3.05
N ALA A 213 11.08 0.27 2.50
CA ALA A 213 11.93 0.44 1.32
C ALA A 213 13.36 -0.06 1.57
N LYS A 214 13.96 0.34 2.70
CA LYS A 214 15.30 -0.12 3.08
C LYS A 214 15.36 -1.64 3.30
N LEU A 215 14.31 -2.25 3.84
CA LEU A 215 14.21 -3.70 3.99
C LEU A 215 14.09 -4.39 2.63
N LEU A 216 13.19 -3.91 1.76
CA LEU A 216 12.95 -4.50 0.45
C LEU A 216 14.21 -4.52 -0.42
N PHE A 217 14.99 -3.42 -0.39
CA PHE A 217 16.18 -3.26 -1.22
C PHE A 217 17.49 -3.65 -0.50
N ARG A 218 17.42 -4.41 0.59
CA ARG A 218 18.63 -5.02 1.19
C ARG A 218 19.26 -5.99 0.21
N ALA A 219 20.57 -5.85 0.04
CA ALA A 219 21.31 -6.63 -0.95
C ALA A 219 21.24 -8.15 -0.72
N ASP A 220 21.16 -8.56 0.54
CA ASP A 220 21.08 -9.97 0.96
C ASP A 220 19.68 -10.59 0.89
N LEU A 221 18.61 -9.78 0.74
CA LEU A 221 17.22 -10.26 0.74
C LEU A 221 16.45 -9.90 -0.54
N PHE A 222 16.93 -8.94 -1.31
CA PHE A 222 16.22 -8.43 -2.47
C PHE A 222 15.88 -9.51 -3.50
N SER A 223 16.84 -10.42 -3.78
CA SER A 223 16.65 -11.52 -4.74
C SER A 223 15.47 -12.42 -4.34
N ASP A 224 15.35 -12.75 -3.04
CA ASP A 224 14.33 -13.66 -2.54
C ASP A 224 12.94 -13.03 -2.58
N PHE A 225 12.83 -11.75 -2.20
CA PHE A 225 11.60 -10.97 -2.35
C PHE A 225 11.18 -10.83 -3.81
N TYR A 226 12.13 -10.50 -4.68
CA TYR A 226 11.87 -10.35 -6.11
C TYR A 226 11.45 -11.67 -6.75
N HIS A 227 12.10 -12.77 -6.37
CA HIS A 227 11.73 -14.13 -6.79
C HIS A 227 10.31 -14.49 -6.36
N PHE A 228 9.95 -14.28 -5.07
CA PHE A 228 8.59 -14.50 -4.58
C PHE A 228 7.55 -13.73 -5.40
N MET A 229 7.81 -12.46 -5.66
CA MET A 229 6.88 -11.62 -6.40
C MET A 229 6.64 -12.08 -7.84
N HIS A 230 7.63 -12.73 -8.48
CA HIS A 230 7.54 -13.16 -9.86
C HIS A 230 6.97 -14.58 -10.01
N THR A 231 7.22 -15.44 -9.03
CA THR A 231 6.84 -16.87 -9.10
C THR A 231 5.47 -17.14 -8.48
N VAL A 232 5.07 -16.34 -7.47
CA VAL A 232 3.82 -16.58 -6.74
C VAL A 232 2.71 -15.67 -7.25
N PRO A 233 1.61 -16.21 -7.82
CA PRO A 233 0.46 -15.42 -8.23
C PRO A 233 -0.12 -14.61 -7.06
N HIS A 234 -0.57 -13.37 -7.32
CA HIS A 234 -1.26 -12.58 -6.32
C HIS A 234 -2.76 -12.82 -6.38
N THR A 235 -3.32 -13.41 -5.33
CA THR A 235 -4.76 -13.68 -5.21
C THR A 235 -5.46 -12.79 -4.18
N GLY A 236 -4.70 -12.03 -3.41
CA GLY A 236 -5.18 -11.24 -2.27
C GLY A 236 -5.44 -12.07 -1.01
N SER A 237 -5.14 -13.37 -1.02
CA SER A 237 -5.23 -14.27 0.13
C SER A 237 -3.87 -14.45 0.77
N ARG A 238 -3.83 -14.70 2.08
CA ARG A 238 -2.60 -15.16 2.75
C ARG A 238 -2.12 -16.52 2.24
N PHE A 239 -2.98 -17.27 1.60
CA PHE A 239 -2.61 -18.52 0.95
C PHE A 239 -1.55 -18.34 -0.16
N ASP A 240 -1.29 -17.11 -0.61
CA ASP A 240 -0.19 -16.81 -1.52
C ASP A 240 1.18 -17.13 -0.90
N PHE A 241 1.33 -17.06 0.44
CA PHE A 241 2.61 -17.31 1.12
C PHE A 241 2.55 -18.38 2.23
N GLU A 242 1.39 -18.66 2.80
CA GLU A 242 1.24 -19.64 3.88
C GLU A 242 1.70 -21.07 3.54
N PRO A 243 1.57 -21.58 2.28
CA PRO A 243 2.10 -22.90 1.92
C PRO A 243 3.61 -23.01 2.11
N PHE A 244 4.37 -21.94 1.86
CA PHE A 244 5.82 -21.92 2.07
C PHE A 244 6.20 -21.97 3.56
N LEU A 245 5.27 -21.61 4.46
CA LEU A 245 5.41 -21.76 5.91
C LEU A 245 4.93 -23.13 6.43
N GLY A 246 4.66 -24.09 5.55
CA GLY A 246 4.12 -25.39 5.95
C GLY A 246 2.62 -25.40 6.30
N ILE A 247 1.87 -24.33 5.98
CA ILE A 247 0.42 -24.24 6.24
C ILE A 247 -0.32 -24.65 4.98
N ALA A 248 -0.73 -25.90 4.91
CA ALA A 248 -1.40 -26.48 3.73
C ALA A 248 -2.88 -26.06 3.60
N ARG A 249 -3.56 -25.75 4.73
CA ARG A 249 -4.98 -25.39 4.72
C ARG A 249 -5.18 -23.90 4.48
N ARG A 250 -5.92 -23.57 3.43
CA ARG A 250 -6.32 -22.19 3.16
C ARG A 250 -7.32 -21.70 4.21
N SER A 251 -6.95 -20.65 4.95
CA SER A 251 -7.76 -20.01 6.00
C SER A 251 -8.40 -18.69 5.55
N THR A 252 -8.02 -18.18 4.37
CA THR A 252 -8.56 -16.93 3.78
C THR A 252 -9.00 -17.15 2.34
N PRO A 253 -10.12 -16.58 1.91
CA PRO A 253 -10.61 -16.69 0.54
C PRO A 253 -9.74 -15.88 -0.44
N PHE A 254 -9.93 -16.06 -1.74
CA PHE A 254 -9.35 -15.17 -2.76
C PHE A 254 -10.14 -13.87 -2.84
N LEU A 255 -9.46 -12.75 -3.13
CA LEU A 255 -10.07 -11.42 -3.10
C LEU A 255 -11.34 -11.33 -3.96
N ARG A 256 -11.27 -11.76 -5.21
CA ARG A 256 -12.37 -11.66 -6.17
C ARG A 256 -13.53 -12.63 -5.93
N THR A 257 -13.37 -13.60 -5.04
CA THR A 257 -14.46 -14.52 -4.67
C THR A 257 -15.36 -13.95 -3.57
N VAL A 258 -14.88 -12.96 -2.82
CA VAL A 258 -15.59 -12.40 -1.65
C VAL A 258 -15.85 -10.91 -1.73
N TYR A 259 -15.12 -10.18 -2.57
CA TYR A 259 -15.32 -8.75 -2.76
C TYR A 259 -15.49 -8.40 -4.24
N PRO A 260 -16.59 -7.73 -4.59
CA PRO A 260 -16.76 -7.19 -5.94
C PRO A 260 -15.80 -6.04 -6.19
N VAL A 261 -15.56 -5.73 -7.46
CA VAL A 261 -14.88 -4.49 -7.84
C VAL A 261 -15.74 -3.30 -7.41
N MET A 262 -15.17 -2.43 -6.58
CA MET A 262 -15.86 -1.24 -6.11
C MET A 262 -15.62 -0.07 -7.07
N THR A 263 -16.70 0.66 -7.37
CA THR A 263 -16.60 1.90 -8.12
C THR A 263 -16.37 3.05 -7.16
N HIS A 264 -15.28 3.78 -7.37
CA HIS A 264 -14.97 5.01 -6.64
C HIS A 264 -15.01 6.20 -7.59
N SER A 265 -15.50 7.34 -7.09
CA SER A 265 -15.37 8.64 -7.73
C SER A 265 -14.33 9.48 -6.99
N LEU A 266 -13.59 10.32 -7.72
CA LEU A 266 -12.95 11.48 -7.11
C LEU A 266 -14.08 12.48 -6.85
N ASP A 267 -14.20 12.95 -5.61
CA ASP A 267 -14.88 14.21 -5.37
C ASP A 267 -14.08 15.27 -6.11
N ASP A 268 -14.72 16.07 -6.96
CA ASP A 268 -14.08 16.86 -8.02
C ASP A 268 -13.03 17.89 -7.58
N GLN A 269 -12.77 18.01 -6.28
CA GLN A 269 -11.78 18.94 -5.72
C GLN A 269 -10.96 18.27 -4.61
N ARG A 270 -10.02 17.38 -5.01
CA ARG A 270 -8.98 17.01 -4.08
C ARG A 270 -8.04 18.21 -3.91
N GLU A 271 -8.12 18.84 -2.74
CA GLU A 271 -7.19 19.93 -2.39
C GLU A 271 -5.75 19.45 -2.40
N ASP A 272 -4.85 20.33 -2.91
CA ASP A 272 -3.42 20.08 -2.80
C ASP A 272 -3.02 20.11 -1.32
N TRP A 273 -2.61 18.95 -0.79
CA TRP A 273 -2.19 18.82 0.60
C TRP A 273 -0.93 19.65 0.92
N PHE A 274 -0.14 20.02 -0.09
CA PHE A 274 1.11 20.76 0.08
C PHE A 274 0.86 22.26 0.20
N GLN A 275 0.67 22.70 1.43
CA GLN A 275 0.44 24.12 1.75
C GLN A 275 1.65 24.81 2.35
N LYS A 276 2.60 24.07 2.94
CA LYS A 276 3.76 24.60 3.66
C LYS A 276 5.02 23.77 3.36
N LYS A 277 6.19 24.42 3.50
CA LYS A 277 7.48 23.75 3.37
C LYS A 277 7.58 22.58 4.33
N LEU A 278 7.97 21.41 3.81
CA LEU A 278 8.19 20.20 4.61
C LEU A 278 9.53 20.30 5.37
N SER A 279 9.59 19.60 6.51
CA SER A 279 10.85 19.46 7.25
C SER A 279 11.85 18.65 6.41
N PRO A 280 13.11 19.10 6.27
CA PRO A 280 14.17 18.33 5.63
C PRO A 280 14.35 16.93 6.22
N SER A 281 14.07 16.75 7.52
CA SER A 281 14.18 15.47 8.22
C SER A 281 13.30 14.36 7.63
N LEU A 282 12.25 14.70 6.87
CA LEU A 282 11.44 13.71 6.17
C LEU A 282 12.21 12.97 5.07
N PHE A 283 13.31 13.54 4.59
CA PHE A 283 14.19 12.94 3.59
C PHE A 283 15.41 12.21 4.18
N GLU A 284 15.59 12.27 5.50
CA GLU A 284 16.68 11.55 6.16
C GLU A 284 16.41 10.03 6.15
N ALA A 285 17.50 9.25 6.00
CA ALA A 285 17.41 7.81 6.03
C ALA A 285 17.06 7.29 7.43
N GLU A 286 16.25 6.25 7.49
CA GLU A 286 15.83 5.61 8.74
C GLU A 286 16.62 4.31 9.00
N PRO A 287 17.11 4.07 10.21
CA PRO A 287 17.75 2.81 10.54
C PRO A 287 16.72 1.67 10.61
N LEU A 288 17.11 0.47 10.16
CA LEU A 288 16.32 -0.73 10.38
C LEU A 288 16.43 -1.18 11.84
N PRO A 289 15.35 -1.72 12.44
CA PRO A 289 15.44 -2.37 13.73
C PRO A 289 16.28 -3.65 13.63
N LYS A 290 16.79 -4.14 14.78
CA LYS A 290 17.57 -5.39 14.83
C LYS A 290 16.75 -6.60 14.41
N GLN A 291 15.50 -6.66 14.82
CA GLN A 291 14.59 -7.75 14.48
C GLN A 291 13.71 -7.33 13.29
N ILE A 292 13.90 -8.00 12.17
CA ILE A 292 13.15 -7.81 10.92
C ILE A 292 12.55 -9.12 10.42
N GLU A 293 13.03 -10.24 10.89
CA GLU A 293 12.50 -11.57 10.63
C GLU A 293 11.31 -11.82 11.56
N LEU A 294 10.18 -12.23 11.00
CA LEU A 294 8.87 -12.27 11.66
C LEU A 294 8.18 -13.65 11.57
N THR A 295 8.85 -14.71 11.12
CA THR A 295 8.23 -16.03 10.94
C THR A 295 7.68 -16.58 12.25
N ASP A 296 8.48 -16.62 13.32
CA ASP A 296 8.05 -17.07 14.64
C ASP A 296 6.96 -16.18 15.23
N TRP A 297 7.11 -14.85 15.04
CA TRP A 297 6.11 -13.88 15.45
C TRP A 297 4.76 -14.16 14.76
N TYR A 298 4.75 -14.47 13.47
CA TYR A 298 3.56 -14.78 12.69
C TYR A 298 2.80 -15.98 13.26
N PHE A 299 3.50 -17.09 13.52
CA PHE A 299 2.91 -18.29 14.12
C PHE A 299 2.37 -18.03 15.53
N HIS A 300 3.13 -17.30 16.33
CA HIS A 300 2.71 -16.93 17.70
C HIS A 300 1.42 -16.09 17.66
N LYS A 301 1.35 -15.11 16.78
CA LYS A 301 0.18 -14.26 16.62
C LYS A 301 -1.04 -15.02 16.09
N LYS A 302 -0.86 -15.89 15.13
CA LYS A 302 -1.94 -16.73 14.62
C LYS A 302 -2.53 -17.61 15.74
N ARG A 303 -1.70 -18.14 16.64
CA ARG A 303 -2.17 -18.88 17.82
C ARG A 303 -2.90 -17.99 18.83
N GLN A 304 -2.38 -16.81 19.13
CA GLN A 304 -3.04 -15.86 20.02
C GLN A 304 -4.43 -15.46 19.51
N LEU A 305 -4.56 -15.11 18.22
CA LEU A 305 -5.83 -14.75 17.62
C LEU A 305 -6.85 -15.89 17.70
N ARG A 306 -6.45 -17.13 17.37
CA ARG A 306 -7.33 -18.29 17.50
C ARG A 306 -7.83 -18.48 18.93
N PHE A 307 -6.97 -18.32 19.92
CA PHE A 307 -7.35 -18.45 21.33
C PHE A 307 -8.34 -17.36 21.75
N LEU A 308 -8.10 -16.11 21.38
CA LEU A 308 -8.98 -14.98 21.70
C LEU A 308 -10.39 -15.18 21.12
N PHE A 309 -10.50 -15.56 19.84
CA PHE A 309 -11.79 -15.79 19.19
C PHE A 309 -12.53 -17.02 19.73
N SER A 310 -11.82 -18.08 20.14
CA SER A 310 -12.46 -19.22 20.78
C SER A 310 -13.05 -18.88 22.15
N LEU A 311 -12.43 -17.98 22.91
CA LEU A 311 -12.99 -17.47 24.16
C LEU A 311 -14.23 -16.58 23.93
N GLU A 312 -14.18 -15.67 22.96
CA GLU A 312 -15.29 -14.77 22.64
C GLU A 312 -16.53 -15.55 22.19
N HIS A 313 -16.34 -16.58 21.37
CA HIS A 313 -17.43 -17.50 20.96
C HIS A 313 -18.03 -18.23 22.17
N TYR A 314 -17.21 -18.63 23.15
CA TYR A 314 -17.67 -19.30 24.35
C TYR A 314 -18.51 -18.39 25.28
N PHE A 315 -18.16 -17.09 25.36
CA PHE A 315 -18.87 -16.13 26.22
C PHE A 315 -20.13 -15.52 25.57
N LEU A 316 -20.22 -15.47 24.23
CA LEU A 316 -21.38 -14.94 23.51
C LEU A 316 -22.51 -15.98 23.32
N HIS A 317 -22.25 -17.25 23.54
CA HIS A 317 -23.23 -18.34 23.41
C HIS A 317 -23.59 -19.00 24.75
N LYS A 318 -23.24 -18.35 25.86
CA LYS A 318 -23.81 -18.57 27.18
C LYS A 318 -24.76 -17.42 27.57
#